data_0cb90dfce0b7564c98af0fae970df435
#
_entry.id   0cb90dfce0b7564c98af0fae970df435
#
_cell.length_a   1.000
_cell.length_b   1.000
_cell.length_c   1.000
_cell.angle_alpha   90.00
_cell.angle_beta   90.00
_cell.angle_gamma   90.00
#
_symmetry.space_group_name_H-M   'P 1'
#
loop_
_entity.id
_entity.type
_entity.pdbx_description
1 polymer ?
#
loop_
_entity_poly.entity_id
_entity_poly.type
_entity_poly.pdbx_seq_one_letter_code
_entity_poly.pdbx_strand_id
1 'polypeptide(L)'
;EIETPKNIFDEEIINLMDFNCDQRKDVHFFYTLPFSKNKALIETTWLSDLEDQSLRDYDLQLENYIENNLGIKNYKINFTEKGAIPLFAPSLSNNDKINNIGSAGGMTRLSTGYTFLNIQEHSRYIVKNIDNITEAKIFSLGKKYQFLDKVFLKVLEKHPEKMPKIFFNMFK
;
A
#
# COMPACT_ATOMS: atom_id res chain seq x y z
N GLU A 1 -7.11 9.54 9.66
CA GLU A 1 -8.58 9.65 9.63
C GLU A 1 -8.99 11.06 10.04
N ILE A 2 -9.86 11.67 9.26
CA ILE A 2 -10.42 12.98 9.56
C ILE A 2 -11.93 12.92 9.73
N GLU A 3 -12.45 13.87 10.52
CA GLU A 3 -13.88 14.09 10.72
C GLU A 3 -14.19 15.57 10.48
N THR A 4 -15.23 15.83 9.67
CA THR A 4 -15.68 17.17 9.31
C THR A 4 -16.99 17.51 10.02
N PRO A 5 -17.24 18.79 10.36
CA PRO A 5 -18.48 19.21 11.01
C PRO A 5 -19.73 19.13 10.12
N LYS A 6 -19.53 18.99 8.82
CA LYS A 6 -20.60 18.90 7.80
C LYS A 6 -20.41 17.62 6.97
N ASN A 7 -21.49 17.15 6.36
CA ASN A 7 -21.46 16.08 5.38
C ASN A 7 -20.80 16.58 4.09
N ILE A 8 -19.63 16.04 3.77
CA ILE A 8 -18.82 16.45 2.61
C ILE A 8 -18.54 15.26 1.71
N PHE A 9 -18.41 14.07 2.28
CA PHE A 9 -18.06 12.85 1.55
C PHE A 9 -19.31 12.14 1.01
N ASP A 10 -19.14 11.48 -0.12
CA ASP A 10 -20.07 10.47 -0.60
C ASP A 10 -19.55 9.10 -0.15
N GLU A 11 -20.28 8.42 0.72
CA GLU A 11 -19.88 7.13 1.30
C GLU A 11 -19.95 5.96 0.30
N GLU A 12 -20.56 6.18 -0.86
CA GLU A 12 -20.61 5.19 -1.93
C GLU A 12 -19.47 5.33 -2.95
N ILE A 13 -18.67 6.42 -2.84
CA ILE A 13 -17.60 6.73 -3.77
C ILE A 13 -16.25 6.74 -3.04
N ILE A 14 -15.33 5.89 -3.47
CA ILE A 14 -13.93 5.95 -3.07
C ILE A 14 -13.10 6.63 -4.15
N ASN A 15 -12.15 7.46 -3.75
CA ASN A 15 -11.11 7.96 -4.65
C ASN A 15 -9.87 7.10 -4.45
N LEU A 16 -9.63 6.23 -5.42
CA LEU A 16 -8.53 5.28 -5.41
C LEU A 16 -7.41 5.80 -6.30
N MET A 17 -6.25 6.13 -5.71
CA MET A 17 -5.06 6.58 -6.42
C MET A 17 -5.27 7.89 -7.20
N ASP A 18 -5.55 8.98 -6.48
CA ASP A 18 -5.56 10.31 -7.08
C ASP A 18 -4.13 10.79 -7.35
N PHE A 19 -3.76 10.85 -8.62
CA PHE A 19 -2.44 11.30 -9.08
C PHE A 19 -2.36 12.81 -9.32
N ASN A 20 -3.39 13.58 -9.00
CA ASN A 20 -3.40 15.04 -9.13
C ASN A 20 -2.60 15.70 -7.99
N CYS A 21 -1.31 15.39 -7.92
CA CYS A 21 -0.39 15.86 -6.90
C CYS A 21 1.05 15.89 -7.45
N ASP A 22 1.96 16.53 -6.70
CA ASP A 22 3.37 16.60 -7.07
C ASP A 22 4.03 15.21 -7.02
N GLN A 23 4.55 14.76 -8.13
CA GLN A 23 5.18 13.44 -8.32
C GLN A 23 6.66 13.40 -7.94
N ARG A 24 7.33 14.53 -7.80
CA ARG A 24 8.76 14.66 -7.40
C ARG A 24 9.72 13.67 -8.07
N LYS A 25 9.44 13.24 -9.30
CA LYS A 25 10.17 12.22 -10.09
C LYS A 25 9.91 10.75 -9.68
N ASP A 26 9.04 10.51 -8.72
CA ASP A 26 8.59 9.18 -8.28
C ASP A 26 7.12 8.95 -8.63
N VAL A 27 6.47 8.02 -7.96
CA VAL A 27 5.03 7.82 -8.09
C VAL A 27 4.35 8.18 -6.78
N HIS A 28 3.55 9.23 -6.81
CA HIS A 28 2.82 9.75 -5.68
C HIS A 28 1.32 9.80 -5.96
N PHE A 29 0.51 9.39 -5.02
CA PHE A 29 -0.94 9.48 -5.11
C PHE A 29 -1.60 9.53 -3.74
N PHE A 30 -2.86 9.95 -3.74
CA PHE A 30 -3.68 9.96 -2.54
C PHE A 30 -4.84 8.97 -2.65
N TYR A 31 -5.23 8.42 -1.50
CA TYR A 31 -6.51 7.78 -1.32
C TYR A 31 -7.45 8.70 -0.56
N THR A 32 -8.75 8.67 -0.92
CA THR A 32 -9.83 9.21 -0.10
C THR A 32 -10.88 8.13 0.05
N LEU A 33 -10.99 7.58 1.26
CA LEU A 33 -11.82 6.43 1.59
C LEU A 33 -12.85 6.85 2.63
N PRO A 34 -14.07 7.24 2.23
CA PRO A 34 -15.12 7.63 3.16
C PRO A 34 -15.61 6.45 4.01
N PHE A 35 -15.74 6.67 5.30
CA PHE A 35 -16.45 5.75 6.21
C PHE A 35 -17.88 6.19 6.46
N SER A 36 -18.16 7.49 6.30
CA SER A 36 -19.47 8.10 6.37
C SER A 36 -19.44 9.45 5.67
N LYS A 37 -20.57 10.13 5.61
CA LYS A 37 -20.69 11.45 4.97
C LYS A 37 -19.80 12.54 5.59
N ASN A 38 -19.28 12.32 6.81
CA ASN A 38 -18.43 13.29 7.50
C ASN A 38 -17.12 12.71 8.03
N LYS A 39 -16.79 11.45 7.70
CA LYS A 39 -15.54 10.80 8.09
C LYS A 39 -14.88 10.11 6.91
N ALA A 40 -13.58 10.30 6.76
CA ALA A 40 -12.80 9.61 5.75
C ALA A 40 -11.37 9.33 6.22
N LEU A 41 -10.78 8.27 5.69
CA LEU A 41 -9.34 8.08 5.66
C LEU A 41 -8.78 8.82 4.45
N ILE A 42 -7.81 9.70 4.69
CA ILE A 42 -7.02 10.33 3.65
C ILE A 42 -5.59 9.83 3.81
N GLU A 43 -5.03 9.27 2.75
CA GLU A 43 -3.69 8.67 2.79
C GLU A 43 -2.84 9.23 1.66
N THR A 44 -1.60 9.61 1.95
CA THR A 44 -0.55 9.91 0.97
C THR A 44 0.32 8.69 0.80
N THR A 45 0.55 8.26 -0.43
CA THR A 45 1.33 7.05 -0.73
C THR A 45 2.37 7.33 -1.79
N TRP A 46 3.60 6.93 -1.49
CA TRP A 46 4.74 7.01 -2.39
C TRP A 46 5.25 5.62 -2.77
N LEU A 47 5.55 5.43 -4.05
CA LEU A 47 6.37 4.33 -4.54
C LEU A 47 7.73 4.91 -4.91
N SER A 48 8.68 4.85 -3.99
CA SER A 48 9.99 5.51 -4.08
C SER A 48 11.05 4.76 -3.29
N ASP A 49 12.29 5.18 -3.41
CA ASP A 49 13.35 4.71 -2.53
C ASP A 49 13.13 5.20 -1.08
N LEU A 50 13.35 4.32 -0.10
CA LEU A 50 13.16 4.64 1.32
C LEU A 50 14.11 5.73 1.86
N GLU A 51 15.23 5.98 1.17
CA GLU A 51 16.22 6.98 1.54
C GLU A 51 15.86 8.38 1.06
N ASP A 52 14.81 8.52 0.25
CA ASP A 52 14.39 9.82 -0.24
C ASP A 52 13.89 10.71 0.91
N GLN A 53 14.58 11.84 1.09
CA GLN A 53 14.25 12.84 2.11
C GLN A 53 12.91 13.55 1.83
N SER A 54 12.42 13.50 0.58
CA SER A 54 11.13 14.07 0.18
C SER A 54 9.95 13.43 0.89
N LEU A 55 10.17 12.25 1.49
CA LEU A 55 9.16 11.52 2.26
C LEU A 55 8.98 12.03 3.70
N ARG A 56 9.69 13.08 4.12
CA ARG A 56 9.64 13.57 5.51
C ARG A 56 8.49 14.53 5.79
N ASP A 57 7.88 15.07 4.77
CA ASP A 57 6.82 16.08 4.86
C ASP A 57 5.40 15.53 4.63
N TYR A 58 5.14 14.27 5.01
CA TYR A 58 3.82 13.64 4.85
C TYR A 58 2.66 14.45 5.44
N ASP A 59 2.88 15.04 6.61
CA ASP A 59 1.82 15.80 7.29
C ASP A 59 1.46 17.05 6.48
N LEU A 60 2.48 17.76 5.94
CA LEU A 60 2.26 18.90 5.06
C LEU A 60 1.61 18.52 3.72
N GLN A 61 1.99 17.37 3.16
CA GLN A 61 1.35 16.85 1.94
C GLN A 61 -0.13 16.57 2.15
N LEU A 62 -0.47 15.91 3.27
CA LEU A 62 -1.86 15.62 3.64
C LEU A 62 -2.66 16.90 3.88
N GLU A 63 -2.11 17.86 4.62
CA GLU A 63 -2.74 19.16 4.86
C GLU A 63 -3.04 19.88 3.53
N ASN A 64 -2.01 20.00 2.66
CA ASN A 64 -2.17 20.63 1.35
C ASN A 64 -3.22 19.93 0.48
N TYR A 65 -3.24 18.59 0.46
CA TYR A 65 -4.22 17.85 -0.33
C TYR A 65 -5.63 18.03 0.22
N ILE A 66 -5.83 17.95 1.52
CA ILE A 66 -7.11 18.13 2.18
C ILE A 66 -7.65 19.53 1.94
N GLU A 67 -6.81 20.56 2.10
CA GLU A 67 -7.24 21.95 1.98
C GLU A 67 -7.41 22.42 0.54
N ASN A 68 -6.49 22.08 -0.35
CA ASN A 68 -6.43 22.64 -1.70
C ASN A 68 -7.09 21.74 -2.74
N ASN A 69 -6.96 20.41 -2.64
CA ASN A 69 -7.56 19.49 -3.60
C ASN A 69 -8.98 19.10 -3.19
N LEU A 70 -9.22 18.79 -1.92
CA LEU A 70 -10.56 18.46 -1.43
C LEU A 70 -11.36 19.67 -0.96
N GLY A 71 -10.74 20.86 -0.78
CA GLY A 71 -11.40 22.09 -0.34
C GLY A 71 -11.86 22.07 1.12
N ILE A 72 -11.34 21.18 1.95
CA ILE A 72 -11.76 20.95 3.33
C ILE A 72 -10.87 21.77 4.27
N LYS A 73 -11.39 22.86 4.83
CA LYS A 73 -10.63 23.75 5.74
C LYS A 73 -10.89 23.54 7.23
N ASN A 74 -11.97 22.85 7.56
CA ASN A 74 -12.34 22.60 8.96
C ASN A 74 -12.58 21.11 9.17
N TYR A 75 -11.63 20.48 9.84
CA TYR A 75 -11.66 19.05 10.15
C TYR A 75 -10.91 18.77 11.46
N LYS A 76 -11.22 17.65 12.06
CA LYS A 76 -10.51 17.10 13.22
C LYS A 76 -9.78 15.83 12.78
N ILE A 77 -8.53 15.68 13.17
CA ILE A 77 -7.78 14.45 13.00
C ILE A 77 -8.12 13.52 14.18
N ASN A 78 -8.68 12.36 13.87
CA ASN A 78 -9.04 11.34 14.87
C ASN A 78 -7.98 10.24 15.01
N PHE A 79 -7.26 9.95 13.91
CA PHE A 79 -6.25 8.90 13.89
C PHE A 79 -5.17 9.23 12.85
N THR A 80 -3.93 8.90 13.17
CA THR A 80 -2.77 9.04 12.26
C THR A 80 -1.93 7.78 12.33
N GLU A 81 -1.51 7.28 11.17
CA GLU A 81 -0.60 6.16 11.01
C GLU A 81 0.45 6.47 9.95
N LYS A 82 1.67 6.01 10.15
CA LYS A 82 2.76 6.07 9.17
C LYS A 82 3.42 4.71 9.09
N GLY A 83 3.76 4.28 7.88
CA GLY A 83 4.41 3.00 7.67
C GLY A 83 5.11 2.91 6.32
N ALA A 84 5.92 1.89 6.15
CA ALA A 84 6.52 1.54 4.87
C ALA A 84 6.29 0.07 4.58
N ILE A 85 5.85 -0.23 3.36
CA ILE A 85 5.66 -1.59 2.87
C ILE A 85 6.82 -1.90 1.92
N PRO A 86 7.69 -2.89 2.25
CA PRO A 86 8.81 -3.22 1.39
C PRO A 86 8.32 -3.84 0.07
N LEU A 87 8.73 -3.29 -1.06
CA LEU A 87 8.51 -3.85 -2.40
C LEU A 87 9.71 -4.71 -2.85
N PHE A 88 10.34 -5.40 -1.90
CA PHE A 88 11.41 -6.36 -2.14
C PHE A 88 11.18 -7.64 -1.33
N ALA A 89 11.74 -8.75 -1.81
CA ALA A 89 11.62 -10.03 -1.11
C ALA A 89 12.38 -9.97 0.23
N PRO A 90 11.73 -10.25 1.37
CA PRO A 90 12.39 -10.26 2.66
C PRO A 90 13.40 -11.41 2.74
N SER A 91 14.46 -11.21 3.52
CA SER A 91 15.34 -12.31 3.91
C SER A 91 14.60 -13.19 4.92
N LEU A 92 14.21 -14.38 4.50
CA LEU A 92 13.56 -15.34 5.39
C LEU A 92 14.59 -15.90 6.38
N SER A 93 14.18 -16.09 7.63
CA SER A 93 15.01 -16.75 8.63
C SER A 93 15.25 -18.20 8.23
N ASN A 94 16.51 -18.64 8.29
CA ASN A 94 16.88 -20.05 8.14
C ASN A 94 16.75 -20.83 9.46
N ASN A 95 16.13 -20.23 10.48
CA ASN A 95 15.92 -20.90 11.75
C ASN A 95 14.61 -21.72 11.69
N ASP A 96 14.73 -23.04 11.70
CA ASP A 96 13.62 -23.99 11.62
C ASP A 96 12.57 -23.84 12.72
N LYS A 97 12.89 -23.08 13.79
CA LYS A 97 11.97 -22.81 14.91
C LYS A 97 11.15 -21.52 14.73
N ILE A 98 11.39 -20.75 13.65
CA ILE A 98 10.74 -19.46 13.42
C ILE A 98 10.02 -19.47 12.06
N ASN A 99 8.71 -19.36 12.11
CA ASN A 99 7.91 -19.16 10.91
C ASN A 99 7.54 -17.66 10.76
N ASN A 100 8.09 -17.04 9.73
CA ASN A 100 7.72 -15.68 9.37
C ASN A 100 6.32 -15.67 8.72
N ILE A 101 5.47 -14.74 9.12
CA ILE A 101 4.11 -14.55 8.59
C ILE A 101 3.93 -13.14 8.03
N GLY A 102 2.85 -12.94 7.28
CA GLY A 102 2.53 -11.63 6.71
C GLY A 102 3.63 -11.10 5.79
N SER A 103 3.89 -9.81 5.84
CA SER A 103 4.93 -9.16 5.02
C SER A 103 6.32 -9.72 5.32
N ALA A 104 6.63 -10.01 6.58
CA ALA A 104 7.90 -10.64 6.98
C ALA A 104 8.05 -12.07 6.42
N GLY A 105 6.94 -12.77 6.15
CA GLY A 105 6.91 -14.09 5.50
C GLY A 105 6.92 -14.03 3.97
N GLY A 106 7.07 -12.86 3.36
CA GLY A 106 7.09 -12.70 1.91
C GLY A 106 5.72 -12.77 1.25
N MET A 107 4.63 -12.51 2.01
CA MET A 107 3.27 -12.56 1.48
C MET A 107 2.87 -11.31 0.72
N THR A 108 3.68 -10.26 0.74
CA THR A 108 3.43 -9.01 0.01
C THR A 108 3.66 -9.21 -1.49
N ARG A 109 2.72 -8.77 -2.31
CA ARG A 109 2.91 -8.63 -3.76
C ARG A 109 3.84 -7.45 -4.01
N LEU A 110 5.00 -7.74 -4.57
CA LEU A 110 6.05 -6.72 -4.73
C LEU A 110 5.66 -5.60 -5.70
N SER A 111 4.73 -5.85 -6.60
CA SER A 111 4.24 -4.84 -7.54
C SER A 111 3.25 -3.85 -6.94
N THR A 112 2.49 -4.24 -5.92
CA THR A 112 1.33 -3.46 -5.43
C THR A 112 1.32 -3.23 -3.93
N GLY A 113 2.19 -3.88 -3.16
CA GLY A 113 2.11 -3.90 -1.70
C GLY A 113 0.95 -4.73 -1.13
N TYR A 114 0.07 -5.27 -1.99
CA TYR A 114 -1.11 -6.01 -1.55
C TYR A 114 -0.75 -7.35 -0.93
N THR A 115 -1.30 -7.64 0.23
CA THR A 115 -0.87 -8.78 1.05
C THR A 115 -2.04 -9.68 1.48
N PHE A 116 -3.26 -9.14 1.54
CA PHE A 116 -4.40 -9.78 2.20
C PHE A 116 -4.71 -11.20 1.70
N LEU A 117 -4.89 -11.40 0.39
CA LEU A 117 -5.21 -12.74 -0.14
C LEU A 117 -4.09 -13.75 0.10
N ASN A 118 -2.85 -13.32 -0.04
CA ASN A 118 -1.69 -14.18 0.19
C ASN A 118 -1.58 -14.57 1.67
N ILE A 119 -1.90 -13.65 2.60
CA ILE A 119 -1.98 -13.96 4.03
C ILE A 119 -3.06 -14.99 4.30
N GLN A 120 -4.23 -14.90 3.68
CA GLN A 120 -5.31 -15.88 3.85
C GLN A 120 -4.88 -17.28 3.38
N GLU A 121 -4.22 -17.37 2.23
CA GLU A 121 -3.70 -18.64 1.72
C GLU A 121 -2.60 -19.21 2.61
N HIS A 122 -1.67 -18.36 3.05
CA HIS A 122 -0.61 -18.76 3.96
C HIS A 122 -1.15 -19.22 5.31
N SER A 123 -2.15 -18.55 5.86
CA SER A 123 -2.81 -18.96 7.10
C SER A 123 -3.46 -20.33 6.98
N ARG A 124 -4.15 -20.61 5.87
CA ARG A 124 -4.73 -21.93 5.58
C ARG A 124 -3.63 -23.00 5.48
N TYR A 125 -2.50 -22.66 4.85
CA TYR A 125 -1.36 -23.58 4.77
C TYR A 125 -0.78 -23.88 6.14
N ILE A 126 -0.59 -22.87 7.01
CA ILE A 126 -0.09 -23.04 8.38
C ILE A 126 -1.04 -23.96 9.17
N VAL A 127 -2.33 -23.67 9.16
CA VAL A 127 -3.33 -24.49 9.88
C VAL A 127 -3.28 -25.94 9.43
N LYS A 128 -3.18 -26.19 8.12
CA LYS A 128 -3.12 -27.55 7.56
C LYS A 128 -1.87 -28.32 7.98
N ASN A 129 -0.77 -27.65 8.28
CA ASN A 129 0.53 -28.24 8.58
C ASN A 129 0.99 -27.97 10.02
N ILE A 130 0.06 -27.58 10.91
CA ILE A 130 0.42 -27.07 12.25
C ILE A 130 1.26 -28.06 13.07
N ASP A 131 0.97 -29.36 12.97
CA ASP A 131 1.66 -30.40 13.72
C ASP A 131 3.08 -30.70 13.23
N ASN A 132 3.39 -30.33 11.96
CA ASN A 132 4.66 -30.59 11.30
C ASN A 132 5.17 -29.36 10.53
N ILE A 133 4.90 -28.17 11.05
CA ILE A 133 5.15 -26.92 10.32
C ILE A 133 6.62 -26.69 9.98
N THR A 134 7.54 -27.19 10.83
CA THR A 134 8.99 -27.09 10.63
C THR A 134 9.51 -28.01 9.52
N GLU A 135 8.81 -29.11 9.26
CA GLU A 135 9.14 -30.07 8.20
C GLU A 135 8.35 -29.77 6.90
N ALA A 136 7.31 -28.94 7.02
CA ALA A 136 6.48 -28.59 5.89
C ALA A 136 7.27 -27.76 4.86
N LYS A 137 6.94 -27.98 3.60
CA LYS A 137 7.54 -27.22 2.50
C LYS A 137 7.24 -25.73 2.68
N ILE A 138 8.25 -24.86 2.52
CA ILE A 138 8.08 -23.41 2.62
C ILE A 138 7.00 -22.95 1.64
N PHE A 139 6.00 -22.25 2.15
CA PHE A 139 4.97 -21.61 1.32
C PHE A 139 5.61 -20.50 0.49
N SER A 140 5.29 -20.44 -0.78
CA SER A 140 5.79 -19.39 -1.67
C SER A 140 4.74 -18.99 -2.69
N LEU A 141 4.75 -17.73 -3.06
CA LEU A 141 3.91 -17.22 -4.14
C LEU A 141 4.28 -17.86 -5.48
N GLY A 142 3.29 -18.02 -6.37
CA GLY A 142 3.51 -18.65 -7.66
C GLY A 142 4.55 -17.94 -8.52
N LYS A 143 5.46 -18.69 -9.14
CA LYS A 143 6.58 -18.16 -9.96
C LYS A 143 6.15 -17.18 -11.04
N LYS A 144 4.98 -17.40 -11.66
CA LYS A 144 4.40 -16.49 -12.65
C LYS A 144 4.19 -15.09 -12.07
N TYR A 145 3.63 -15.00 -10.88
CA TYR A 145 3.36 -13.72 -10.21
C TYR A 145 4.65 -13.04 -9.77
N GLN A 146 5.62 -13.80 -9.25
CA GLN A 146 6.93 -13.26 -8.91
C GLN A 146 7.65 -12.66 -10.14
N PHE A 147 7.52 -13.29 -11.29
CA PHE A 147 8.07 -12.76 -12.55
C PHE A 147 7.36 -11.45 -12.97
N LEU A 148 6.04 -11.43 -12.94
CA LEU A 148 5.27 -10.23 -13.28
C LEU A 148 5.55 -9.07 -12.32
N ASP A 149 5.70 -9.34 -11.03
CA ASP A 149 6.08 -8.33 -10.05
C ASP A 149 7.45 -7.72 -10.37
N LYS A 150 8.45 -8.54 -10.75
CA LYS A 150 9.78 -8.05 -11.16
C LYS A 150 9.71 -7.18 -12.40
N VAL A 151 8.90 -7.55 -13.39
CA VAL A 151 8.70 -6.74 -14.61
C VAL A 151 8.08 -5.39 -14.24
N PHE A 152 7.04 -5.39 -13.40
CA PHE A 152 6.38 -4.18 -12.94
C PHE A 152 7.35 -3.24 -12.20
N LEU A 153 8.10 -3.76 -11.23
CA LEU A 153 9.11 -2.98 -10.49
C LEU A 153 10.18 -2.39 -11.41
N LYS A 154 10.59 -3.14 -12.45
CA LYS A 154 11.54 -2.62 -13.42
C LYS A 154 10.99 -1.48 -14.27
N VAL A 155 9.69 -1.51 -14.58
CA VAL A 155 9.00 -0.41 -15.26
C VAL A 155 8.86 0.79 -14.33
N LEU A 156 8.47 0.57 -13.07
CA LEU A 156 8.40 1.60 -12.03
C LEU A 156 9.74 2.34 -11.87
N GLU A 157 10.84 1.59 -11.72
CA GLU A 157 12.19 2.14 -11.58
C GLU A 157 12.63 2.99 -12.78
N LYS A 158 12.32 2.53 -13.99
CA LYS A 158 12.82 3.18 -15.22
C LYS A 158 11.89 4.24 -15.80
N HIS A 159 10.61 4.15 -15.50
CA HIS A 159 9.57 4.95 -16.12
C HIS A 159 8.48 5.36 -15.13
N PRO A 160 8.83 5.99 -13.99
CA PRO A 160 7.84 6.41 -13.00
C PRO A 160 6.77 7.33 -13.61
N GLU A 161 7.15 8.16 -14.59
CA GLU A 161 6.24 9.08 -15.29
C GLU A 161 5.10 8.39 -16.06
N LYS A 162 5.24 7.09 -16.37
CA LYS A 162 4.21 6.30 -17.06
C LYS A 162 3.26 5.58 -16.10
N MET A 163 3.63 5.50 -14.83
CA MET A 163 2.88 4.70 -13.86
C MET A 163 1.45 5.17 -13.63
N PRO A 164 1.12 6.47 -13.55
CA PRO A 164 -0.27 6.91 -13.43
C PRO A 164 -1.17 6.35 -14.53
N LYS A 165 -0.70 6.37 -15.78
CA LYS A 165 -1.44 5.80 -16.92
C LYS A 165 -1.52 4.27 -16.86
N ILE A 166 -0.47 3.60 -16.41
CA ILE A 166 -0.46 2.13 -16.25
C ILE A 166 -1.48 1.73 -15.18
N PHE A 167 -1.46 2.36 -14.01
CA PHE A 167 -2.45 2.11 -12.95
C PHE A 167 -3.87 2.37 -13.42
N PHE A 168 -4.13 3.50 -14.08
CA PHE A 168 -5.44 3.79 -14.62
C PHE A 168 -5.96 2.70 -15.57
N ASN A 169 -5.08 2.14 -16.41
CA ASN A 169 -5.46 1.07 -17.33
C ASN A 169 -5.67 -0.28 -16.63
N MET A 170 -5.10 -0.50 -15.45
CA MET A 170 -5.31 -1.73 -14.66
C MET A 170 -6.70 -1.79 -14.02
N PHE A 171 -7.36 -0.64 -13.84
CA PHE A 171 -8.68 -0.52 -13.19
C PHE A 171 -9.82 -0.25 -14.20
N LYS A 172 -9.54 -0.31 -15.50
CA LYS A 172 -10.55 -0.28 -16.55
C LYS A 172 -11.10 -1.68 -16.82
#